data_eaeeda127b38135e34e1fb955659f1f7
#
_entry.id   eaeeda127b38135e34e1fb955659f1f7
#
_cell.length_a   1.000
_cell.length_b   1.000
_cell.length_c   1.000
_cell.angle_alpha   90.00
_cell.angle_beta   90.00
_cell.angle_gamma   90.00
#
_symmetry.space_group_name_H-M   'P 1'
#
loop_
_entity.id
_entity.type
_entity.pdbx_description
1 polymer ?
#
loop_
_entity_poly.entity_id
_entity_poly.type
_entity_poly.pdbx_seq_one_letter_code
_entity_poly.pdbx_strand_id
1 'polypeptide(L)'
;MNVQELATLKKLNLPIKIFILCNEGYGMIYNSQVGNFKRLEGCTPDSGLPMPDIKSVVKGFNVKCFDLSDTKKLDKTVDEVLAYDGPAICTVKVYIGQKILPRQTNYMKENGQMASRPLEDMSPLLERDEFNSNMLK
;
A
#
# COMPACT_ATOMS: atom_id res chain seq x y z
N MET A 1 2.97 12.00 7.85
CA MET A 1 4.11 11.06 7.97
C MET A 1 5.14 11.67 8.92
N ASN A 2 5.74 10.85 9.77
CA ASN A 2 6.70 11.30 10.79
C ASN A 2 8.14 11.04 10.34
N VAL A 3 8.55 11.65 9.21
CA VAL A 3 9.88 11.47 8.61
C VAL A 3 11.01 11.86 9.60
N GLN A 4 10.76 12.86 10.44
CA GLN A 4 11.72 13.31 11.45
C GLN A 4 12.12 12.22 12.46
N GLU A 5 11.27 11.19 12.66
CA GLU A 5 11.58 10.08 13.56
C GLU A 5 12.74 9.20 13.06
N LEU A 6 13.14 9.34 11.79
CA LEU A 6 14.35 8.70 11.29
C LEU A 6 15.61 9.19 12.01
N ALA A 7 15.61 10.45 12.48
CA ALA A 7 16.69 10.97 13.31
C ALA A 7 16.75 10.24 14.67
N THR A 8 15.61 9.99 15.29
CA THR A 8 15.49 9.24 16.54
C THR A 8 15.97 7.80 16.39
N LEU A 9 15.51 7.11 15.33
CA LEU A 9 15.95 5.75 15.01
C LEU A 9 17.47 5.67 14.86
N LYS A 10 18.04 6.63 14.13
CA LYS A 10 19.48 6.69 13.90
C LYS A 10 20.25 6.97 15.18
N LYS A 11 19.80 7.97 15.95
CA LYS A 11 20.46 8.38 17.20
C LYS A 11 20.49 7.24 18.22
N LEU A 12 19.38 6.52 18.37
CA LEU A 12 19.23 5.45 19.36
C LEU A 12 19.72 4.08 18.84
N ASN A 13 20.12 4.00 17.57
CA ASN A 13 20.52 2.77 16.87
C ASN A 13 19.51 1.62 17.07
N LEU A 14 18.22 1.94 17.01
CA LEU A 14 17.16 0.96 17.24
C LEU A 14 17.13 -0.10 16.10
N PRO A 15 17.09 -1.40 16.41
CA PRO A 15 17.14 -2.46 15.39
C PRO A 15 15.79 -2.63 14.67
N ILE A 16 15.18 -1.51 14.28
CA ILE A 16 13.86 -1.48 13.59
C ILE A 16 14.06 -1.60 12.10
N LYS A 17 13.31 -2.50 11.47
CA LYS A 17 13.26 -2.71 10.02
C LYS A 17 11.96 -2.16 9.47
N ILE A 18 12.05 -1.21 8.53
CA ILE A 18 10.90 -0.55 7.93
C ILE A 18 10.85 -0.91 6.44
N PHE A 19 9.79 -1.58 6.02
CA PHE A 19 9.52 -1.86 4.61
C PHE A 19 8.52 -0.83 4.08
N ILE A 20 8.95 -0.03 3.09
CA ILE A 20 8.12 1.00 2.46
C ILE A 20 7.63 0.50 1.11
N LEU A 21 6.32 0.29 1.00
CA LEU A 21 5.69 -0.10 -0.26
C LEU A 21 5.62 1.12 -1.20
N CYS A 22 6.55 1.17 -2.16
CA CYS A 22 6.65 2.26 -3.13
C CYS A 22 5.78 1.94 -4.36
N ASN A 23 4.57 2.42 -4.35
CA ASN A 23 3.58 2.24 -5.42
C ASN A 23 3.37 3.50 -6.27
N GLU A 24 4.24 4.50 -6.12
CA GLU A 24 4.23 5.76 -6.87
C GLU A 24 2.91 6.55 -6.74
N GLY A 25 2.21 6.41 -5.58
CA GLY A 25 0.99 7.18 -5.37
C GLY A 25 0.20 6.79 -4.14
N TYR A 26 -1.00 7.31 -4.06
CA TYR A 26 -1.98 6.97 -3.03
C TYR A 26 -2.88 5.83 -3.51
N GLY A 27 -2.42 4.58 -3.37
CA GLY A 27 -3.09 3.39 -3.92
C GLY A 27 -4.55 3.23 -3.54
N MET A 28 -4.95 3.57 -2.32
CA MET A 28 -6.35 3.52 -1.88
C MET A 28 -7.21 4.55 -2.65
N ILE A 29 -6.70 5.78 -2.81
CA ILE A 29 -7.37 6.83 -3.56
C ILE A 29 -7.43 6.45 -5.03
N TYR A 30 -6.32 5.97 -5.61
CA TYR A 30 -6.27 5.46 -6.98
C TYR A 30 -7.36 4.42 -7.23
N ASN A 31 -7.41 3.37 -6.41
CA ASN A 31 -8.40 2.29 -6.57
C ASN A 31 -9.85 2.78 -6.42
N SER A 32 -10.10 3.74 -5.52
CA SER A 32 -11.40 4.36 -5.35
C SER A 32 -11.80 5.20 -6.56
N GLN A 33 -10.89 6.03 -7.06
CA GLN A 33 -11.15 6.89 -8.21
C GLN A 33 -11.36 6.09 -9.50
N VAL A 34 -10.54 5.08 -9.75
CA VAL A 34 -10.72 4.17 -10.90
C VAL A 34 -12.05 3.45 -10.83
N GLY A 35 -12.40 2.92 -9.65
CA GLY A 35 -13.63 2.14 -9.48
C GLY A 35 -14.91 2.96 -9.61
N ASN A 36 -14.93 4.16 -9.01
CA ASN A 36 -16.16 4.95 -8.90
C ASN A 36 -16.28 6.04 -9.97
N PHE A 37 -15.17 6.66 -10.39
CA PHE A 37 -15.21 7.87 -11.23
C PHE A 37 -14.51 7.69 -12.59
N LYS A 38 -13.70 6.65 -12.76
CA LYS A 38 -12.89 6.39 -13.97
C LYS A 38 -12.03 7.59 -14.39
N ARG A 39 -11.68 8.42 -13.43
CA ARG A 39 -10.85 9.61 -13.56
C ARG A 39 -9.87 9.65 -12.39
N LEU A 40 -8.62 10.06 -12.66
CA LEU A 40 -7.59 10.20 -11.66
C LEU A 40 -7.28 11.68 -11.40
N GLU A 41 -7.14 12.06 -10.14
CA GLU A 41 -6.75 13.41 -9.73
C GLU A 41 -5.97 13.36 -8.42
N GLY A 42 -4.75 13.92 -8.41
CA GLY A 42 -3.91 14.06 -7.21
C GLY A 42 -3.55 12.75 -6.51
N CYS A 43 -3.51 11.62 -7.22
CA CYS A 43 -3.21 10.31 -6.61
C CYS A 43 -2.00 9.60 -7.20
N THR A 44 -1.51 10.07 -8.35
CA THR A 44 -0.26 9.61 -9.00
C THR A 44 0.51 10.80 -9.53
N PRO A 45 1.81 10.67 -9.88
CA PRO A 45 2.57 11.75 -10.51
C PRO A 45 1.88 12.32 -11.75
N ASP A 46 1.37 11.45 -12.62
CA ASP A 46 0.66 11.85 -13.85
C ASP A 46 -0.66 12.57 -13.57
N SER A 47 -1.24 12.37 -12.41
CA SER A 47 -2.48 13.05 -11.97
C SER A 47 -2.23 14.22 -11.02
N GLY A 48 -0.98 14.69 -10.91
CA GLY A 48 -0.62 15.91 -10.18
C GLY A 48 -0.15 15.69 -8.73
N LEU A 49 0.20 14.45 -8.32
CA LEU A 49 0.77 14.18 -7.00
C LEU A 49 2.31 14.09 -7.10
N PRO A 50 3.08 15.07 -6.59
CA PRO A 50 4.53 14.93 -6.53
C PRO A 50 4.91 13.87 -5.49
N MET A 51 5.72 12.87 -5.90
CA MET A 51 6.25 11.86 -5.00
C MET A 51 7.72 12.14 -4.69
N PRO A 52 8.13 12.15 -3.41
CA PRO A 52 9.52 12.31 -3.05
C PRO A 52 10.31 11.04 -3.39
N ASP A 53 11.61 11.20 -3.70
CA ASP A 53 12.53 10.09 -3.73
C ASP A 53 12.82 9.61 -2.29
N ILE A 54 12.20 8.52 -1.91
CA ILE A 54 12.32 7.94 -0.57
C ILE A 54 13.77 7.58 -0.25
N LYS A 55 14.54 7.07 -1.21
CA LYS A 55 15.95 6.70 -1.00
C LYS A 55 16.79 7.91 -0.64
N SER A 56 16.60 9.03 -1.32
CA SER A 56 17.28 10.29 -1.02
C SER A 56 16.90 10.84 0.36
N VAL A 57 15.61 10.75 0.73
CA VAL A 57 15.15 11.14 2.07
C VAL A 57 15.84 10.31 3.15
N VAL A 58 15.83 8.98 3.02
CA VAL A 58 16.45 8.04 3.98
C VAL A 58 17.95 8.29 4.11
N LYS A 59 18.61 8.51 2.97
CA LYS A 59 20.06 8.84 2.92
C LYS A 59 20.37 10.13 3.67
N GLY A 60 19.50 11.14 3.58
CA GLY A 60 19.65 12.40 4.31
C GLY A 60 19.69 12.23 5.84
N PHE A 61 19.08 11.18 6.37
CA PHE A 61 19.13 10.82 7.80
C PHE A 61 20.24 9.81 8.15
N ASN A 62 21.10 9.45 7.20
CA ASN A 62 22.17 8.45 7.40
C ASN A 62 21.65 7.08 7.91
N VAL A 63 20.46 6.70 7.56
CA VAL A 63 19.87 5.38 7.83
C VAL A 63 20.21 4.43 6.66
N LYS A 64 20.48 3.16 6.97
CA LYS A 64 20.75 2.14 5.95
C LYS A 64 19.51 1.93 5.09
N CYS A 65 19.68 2.02 3.78
CA CYS A 65 18.60 1.80 2.80
C CYS A 65 18.91 0.59 1.92
N PHE A 66 17.94 -0.31 1.79
CA PHE A 66 17.93 -1.43 0.86
C PHE A 66 16.87 -1.18 -0.22
N ASP A 67 17.00 -1.86 -1.35
CA ASP A 67 16.09 -1.75 -2.48
C ASP A 67 15.61 -3.11 -2.93
N LEU A 68 14.30 -3.29 -2.95
CA LEU A 68 13.61 -4.48 -3.45
C LEU A 68 12.73 -4.09 -4.65
N SER A 69 13.36 -3.91 -5.80
CA SER A 69 12.70 -3.63 -7.08
C SER A 69 12.61 -4.86 -7.99
N ASP A 70 13.37 -5.92 -7.67
CA ASP A 70 13.41 -7.17 -8.43
C ASP A 70 12.92 -8.34 -7.54
N THR A 71 11.77 -8.92 -7.90
CA THR A 71 11.16 -10.04 -7.17
C THR A 71 12.04 -11.29 -7.10
N LYS A 72 12.96 -11.47 -8.05
CA LYS A 72 13.93 -12.59 -8.01
C LYS A 72 14.92 -12.50 -6.85
N LYS A 73 15.05 -11.30 -6.27
CA LYS A 73 15.94 -11.05 -5.13
C LYS A 73 15.18 -10.93 -3.81
N LEU A 74 13.90 -11.30 -3.79
CA LEU A 74 13.02 -11.10 -2.63
C LEU A 74 13.62 -11.69 -1.37
N ASP A 75 13.82 -13.00 -1.33
CA ASP A 75 14.27 -13.72 -0.14
C ASP A 75 15.64 -13.21 0.32
N LYS A 76 16.60 -13.13 -0.61
CA LYS A 76 17.94 -12.62 -0.31
C LYS A 76 17.90 -11.20 0.28
N THR A 77 17.12 -10.28 -0.32
CA THR A 77 17.06 -8.90 0.15
C THR A 77 16.38 -8.81 1.52
N VAL A 78 15.33 -9.59 1.75
CA VAL A 78 14.66 -9.65 3.05
C VAL A 78 15.61 -10.16 4.13
N ASP A 79 16.35 -11.24 3.86
CA ASP A 79 17.33 -11.79 4.79
C ASP A 79 18.44 -10.76 5.11
N GLU A 80 18.96 -10.06 4.11
CA GLU A 80 19.96 -8.99 4.30
C GLU A 80 19.42 -7.85 5.17
N VAL A 81 18.16 -7.45 4.96
CA VAL A 81 17.51 -6.40 5.78
C VAL A 81 17.34 -6.86 7.22
N LEU A 82 16.86 -8.08 7.43
CA LEU A 82 16.61 -8.63 8.77
C LEU A 82 17.91 -8.88 9.55
N ALA A 83 18.97 -9.33 8.87
CA ALA A 83 20.27 -9.58 9.46
C ALA A 83 21.08 -8.31 9.78
N TYR A 84 20.71 -7.16 9.20
CA TYR A 84 21.45 -5.92 9.42
C TYR A 84 21.37 -5.47 10.88
N ASP A 85 22.50 -5.17 11.51
CA ASP A 85 22.54 -4.65 12.88
C ASP A 85 22.32 -3.13 12.89
N GLY A 86 21.16 -2.71 13.43
CA GLY A 86 20.72 -1.32 13.48
C GLY A 86 19.46 -1.01 12.66
N PRO A 87 19.08 0.27 12.58
CA PRO A 87 17.90 0.71 11.83
C PRO A 87 18.11 0.55 10.33
N ALA A 88 17.14 -0.05 9.64
CA ALA A 88 17.18 -0.24 8.21
C ALA A 88 15.82 0.04 7.56
N ILE A 89 15.87 0.64 6.37
CA ILE A 89 14.70 0.86 5.53
C ILE A 89 14.89 0.08 4.24
N CYS A 90 13.85 -0.64 3.83
CA CYS A 90 13.79 -1.30 2.54
C CYS A 90 12.69 -0.69 1.69
N THR A 91 13.03 -0.11 0.55
CA THR A 91 12.03 0.32 -0.43
C THR A 91 11.60 -0.89 -1.26
N VAL A 92 10.31 -1.17 -1.28
CA VAL A 92 9.72 -2.30 -2.01
C VAL A 92 8.89 -1.75 -3.16
N LYS A 93 9.31 -2.00 -4.39
CA LYS A 93 8.54 -1.58 -5.57
C LYS A 93 7.29 -2.45 -5.72
N VAL A 94 6.13 -1.82 -5.71
CA VAL A 94 4.84 -2.48 -5.92
C VAL A 94 4.03 -1.74 -6.99
N TYR A 95 3.06 -2.44 -7.57
CA TYR A 95 2.18 -1.88 -8.59
C TYR A 95 1.12 -0.97 -7.95
N ILE A 96 0.89 0.23 -8.52
CA ILE A 96 -0.09 1.21 -8.00
C ILE A 96 -1.51 0.65 -7.95
N GLY A 97 -1.87 -0.18 -8.92
CA GLY A 97 -3.17 -0.83 -9.00
C GLY A 97 -3.35 -2.05 -8.09
N GLN A 98 -2.36 -2.37 -7.23
CA GLN A 98 -2.45 -3.47 -6.28
C GLN A 98 -3.70 -3.31 -5.40
N LYS A 99 -4.61 -4.28 -5.50
CA LYS A 99 -5.81 -4.29 -4.68
C LYS A 99 -5.53 -4.98 -3.34
N ILE A 100 -6.06 -4.40 -2.28
CA ILE A 100 -6.12 -5.07 -0.98
C ILE A 100 -7.43 -5.86 -0.97
N LEU A 101 -7.33 -7.17 -0.80
CA LEU A 101 -8.48 -8.07 -0.80
C LEU A 101 -8.49 -8.90 0.50
N PRO A 102 -9.66 -9.24 1.03
CA PRO A 102 -10.99 -8.82 0.57
C PRO A 102 -11.27 -7.34 0.85
N ARG A 103 -12.16 -6.70 0.07
CA ARG A 103 -12.50 -5.30 0.28
C ARG A 103 -13.99 -5.03 0.07
N GLN A 104 -14.51 -4.07 0.84
CA GLN A 104 -15.85 -3.53 0.61
C GLN A 104 -15.90 -2.80 -0.73
N THR A 105 -16.97 -2.98 -1.48
CA THR A 105 -17.20 -2.33 -2.77
C THR A 105 -18.55 -1.61 -2.78
N ASN A 106 -18.65 -0.64 -3.67
CA ASN A 106 -19.90 0.06 -3.91
C ASN A 106 -20.65 -0.54 -5.11
N TYR A 107 -21.95 -0.35 -5.14
CA TYR A 107 -22.79 -0.71 -6.27
C TYR A 107 -23.85 0.38 -6.51
N MET A 108 -24.35 0.46 -7.72
CA MET A 108 -25.42 1.37 -8.09
C MET A 108 -26.77 0.72 -7.81
N LYS A 109 -27.64 1.37 -7.05
CA LYS A 109 -29.02 0.96 -6.86
C LYS A 109 -29.84 1.26 -8.13
N GLU A 110 -31.02 0.64 -8.28
CA GLU A 110 -31.93 0.88 -9.41
C GLU A 110 -32.36 2.34 -9.54
N ASN A 111 -32.43 3.06 -8.43
CA ASN A 111 -32.76 4.50 -8.40
C ASN A 111 -31.58 5.41 -8.73
N GLY A 112 -30.43 4.88 -9.17
CA GLY A 112 -29.22 5.63 -9.51
C GLY A 112 -28.38 6.09 -8.33
N GLN A 113 -28.74 5.76 -7.09
CA GLN A 113 -27.94 6.08 -5.91
C GLN A 113 -26.84 5.05 -5.69
N MET A 114 -25.65 5.53 -5.33
CA MET A 114 -24.55 4.67 -4.93
C MET A 114 -24.75 4.16 -3.50
N ALA A 115 -24.52 2.88 -3.27
CA ALA A 115 -24.56 2.25 -1.96
C ALA A 115 -23.32 1.37 -1.76
N SER A 116 -22.90 1.25 -0.51
CA SER A 116 -21.85 0.31 -0.13
C SER A 116 -22.44 -1.07 0.14
N ARG A 117 -21.72 -2.12 -0.28
CA ARG A 117 -22.06 -3.49 0.14
C ARG A 117 -21.79 -3.65 1.64
N PRO A 118 -22.52 -4.51 2.32
CA PRO A 118 -22.23 -4.83 3.71
C PRO A 118 -20.86 -5.51 3.85
N LEU A 119 -20.30 -5.52 5.06
CA LEU A 119 -18.98 -6.10 5.32
C LEU A 119 -18.92 -7.61 5.10
N GLU A 120 -20.07 -8.28 5.17
CA GLU A 120 -20.22 -9.71 4.90
C GLU A 120 -20.10 -10.03 3.40
N ASP A 121 -20.32 -9.03 2.52
CA ASP A 121 -20.35 -9.19 1.07
C ASP A 121 -19.21 -8.42 0.39
N MET A 122 -17.98 -8.74 0.78
CA MET A 122 -16.78 -8.11 0.24
C MET A 122 -16.33 -8.72 -1.10
N SER A 123 -15.65 -7.93 -1.90
CA SER A 123 -15.00 -8.40 -3.14
C SER A 123 -13.70 -9.19 -2.82
N PRO A 124 -13.44 -10.33 -3.53
CA PRO A 124 -14.23 -10.91 -4.60
C PRO A 124 -15.56 -11.48 -4.09
N LEU A 125 -16.63 -11.18 -4.82
CA LEU A 125 -17.97 -11.60 -4.40
C LEU A 125 -18.14 -13.11 -4.59
N LEU A 126 -18.76 -13.76 -3.61
CA LEU A 126 -19.23 -15.15 -3.74
C LEU A 126 -20.43 -15.23 -4.68
N GLU A 127 -20.66 -16.40 -5.24
CA GLU A 127 -21.91 -16.71 -5.89
C GLU A 127 -23.09 -16.51 -4.93
N ARG A 128 -24.22 -15.99 -5.43
CA ARG A 128 -25.31 -15.54 -4.54
C ARG A 128 -25.91 -16.67 -3.69
N ASP A 129 -26.02 -17.87 -4.24
CA ASP A 129 -26.54 -19.02 -3.50
C ASP A 129 -25.58 -19.44 -2.38
N GLU A 130 -24.28 -19.45 -2.67
CA GLU A 130 -23.24 -19.71 -1.68
C GLU A 130 -23.25 -18.65 -0.58
N PHE A 131 -23.28 -17.37 -0.95
CA PHE A 131 -23.36 -16.27 0.00
C PHE A 131 -24.57 -16.42 0.92
N ASN A 132 -25.76 -16.60 0.35
CA ASN A 132 -27.00 -16.71 1.12
C ASN A 132 -27.01 -17.94 2.04
N SER A 133 -26.36 -19.04 1.64
CA SER A 133 -26.30 -20.26 2.47
C SER A 133 -25.39 -20.08 3.70
N ASN A 134 -24.41 -19.18 3.60
CA ASN A 134 -23.47 -18.90 4.69
C ASN A 134 -23.97 -17.83 5.67
N MET A 135 -25.04 -17.10 5.31
CA MET A 135 -25.60 -16.07 6.19
C MET A 135 -26.42 -16.72 7.32
N LEU A 136 -26.16 -16.28 8.54
CA LEU A 136 -26.98 -16.64 9.70
C LEU A 136 -28.40 -16.06 9.50
N LYS A 137 -29.41 -16.91 9.71
CA LYS A 137 -30.83 -16.51 9.67
C LYS A 137 -31.24 -15.92 10.99
#